data_ab0688df6a0982081a8fe9087af643b9
#
_entry.id   ab0688df6a0982081a8fe9087af643b9
#
_cell.length_a   1.000
_cell.length_b   1.000
_cell.length_c   1.000
_cell.angle_alpha   90.00
_cell.angle_beta   90.00
_cell.angle_gamma   90.00
#
_symmetry.space_group_name_H-M   'P 1'
#
loop_
_entity.id
_entity.type
_entity.pdbx_description
1 polymer ?
#
loop_
_entity_poly.entity_id
_entity_poly.type
_entity_poly.pdbx_seq_one_letter_code
_entity_poly.pdbx_strand_id
1 'polypeptide(L)'
;MKHVFIINPNAGKHDSRQRIYDMAEALREKHGQEVQCILTKNQGHATELARKLCQTGDDLRFYACGGDGTVNEVANGVIGYDNAAMTVIPVG
;
A
#
# COMPACT_ATOMS: atom_id res chain seq x y z
N MET A 1 -9.44 9.43 -6.61
CA MET A 1 -8.93 8.46 -5.61
C MET A 1 -7.42 8.32 -5.72
N LYS A 2 -6.76 8.29 -4.60
CA LYS A 2 -5.31 8.12 -4.55
C LYS A 2 -4.99 6.67 -4.22
N HIS A 3 -4.09 6.06 -4.99
CA HIS A 3 -3.66 4.68 -4.81
C HIS A 3 -2.29 4.66 -4.14
N VAL A 4 -2.17 3.92 -3.03
CA VAL A 4 -0.94 3.86 -2.26
C VAL A 4 -0.52 2.40 -2.10
N PHE A 5 0.62 2.05 -2.67
CA PHE A 5 1.20 0.72 -2.54
C PHE A 5 2.20 0.76 -1.38
N ILE A 6 1.91 -0.01 -0.34
CA ILE A 6 2.80 -0.12 0.82
C ILE A 6 3.51 -1.46 0.70
N ILE A 7 4.81 -1.40 0.53
CA ILE A 7 5.64 -2.53 0.13
C ILE A 7 6.67 -2.84 1.22
N ASN A 8 6.64 -4.08 1.71
CA ASN A 8 7.69 -4.56 2.60
C ASN A 8 8.87 -5.04 1.73
N PRO A 9 10.03 -4.36 1.76
CA PRO A 9 11.15 -4.72 0.88
C PRO A 9 11.77 -6.09 1.19
N ASN A 10 11.48 -6.62 2.38
CA ASN A 10 12.00 -7.93 2.80
C ASN A 10 11.03 -9.07 2.54
N ALA A 11 9.84 -8.78 2.03
CA ALA A 11 8.83 -9.79 1.75
C ALA A 11 8.89 -10.22 0.29
N GLY A 12 8.67 -11.51 0.05
CA GLY A 12 8.62 -12.05 -1.28
C GLY A 12 9.96 -12.11 -1.99
N LYS A 13 9.89 -12.43 -3.27
CA LYS A 13 11.07 -12.53 -4.12
C LYS A 13 11.31 -11.21 -4.84
N HIS A 14 12.49 -11.05 -5.39
CA HIS A 14 12.89 -9.88 -6.16
C HIS A 14 11.89 -9.51 -7.26
N ASP A 15 11.37 -10.52 -7.95
CA ASP A 15 10.43 -10.33 -9.07
C ASP A 15 9.10 -9.72 -8.63
N SER A 16 8.69 -9.97 -7.39
CA SER A 16 7.41 -9.44 -6.87
C SER A 16 7.41 -7.93 -6.81
N ARG A 17 8.55 -7.33 -6.45
CA ARG A 17 8.66 -5.88 -6.36
C ARG A 17 8.48 -5.23 -7.73
N GLN A 18 9.12 -5.80 -8.75
CA GLN A 18 9.01 -5.27 -10.11
C GLN A 18 7.57 -5.35 -10.61
N ARG A 19 6.88 -6.46 -10.33
CA ARG A 19 5.48 -6.62 -10.70
C ARG A 19 4.60 -5.56 -10.06
N ILE A 20 4.87 -5.23 -8.81
CA ILE A 20 4.11 -4.19 -8.10
C ILE A 20 4.33 -2.83 -8.74
N TYR A 21 5.56 -2.49 -9.07
CA TYR A 21 5.85 -1.23 -9.75
C TYR A 21 5.18 -1.15 -11.11
N ASP A 22 5.13 -2.27 -11.84
CA ASP A 22 4.46 -2.33 -13.13
C ASP A 22 2.95 -2.10 -12.98
N MET A 23 2.34 -2.65 -11.94
CA MET A 23 0.93 -2.42 -11.65
C MET A 23 0.65 -0.94 -11.33
N ALA A 24 1.52 -0.34 -10.53
CA ALA A 24 1.39 1.07 -10.16
C ALA A 24 1.50 1.97 -11.40
N GLU A 25 2.43 1.67 -12.27
CA GLU A 25 2.62 2.43 -13.51
C GLU A 25 1.42 2.29 -14.44
N ALA A 26 0.85 1.09 -14.53
CA ALA A 26 -0.33 0.86 -15.34
C ALA A 26 -1.53 1.67 -14.84
N LEU A 27 -1.71 1.78 -13.53
CA LEU A 27 -2.76 2.61 -12.96
C LEU A 27 -2.54 4.09 -13.30
N ARG A 28 -1.31 4.54 -13.21
CA ARG A 28 -0.95 5.92 -13.49
C ARG A 28 -1.19 6.27 -14.95
N GLU A 29 -0.76 5.43 -15.86
CA GLU A 29 -0.84 5.68 -17.30
C GLU A 29 -2.24 5.47 -17.86
N LYS A 30 -2.90 4.39 -17.51
CA LYS A 30 -4.18 4.01 -18.11
C LYS A 30 -5.37 4.77 -17.54
N HIS A 31 -5.30 5.14 -16.27
CA HIS A 31 -6.45 5.71 -15.57
C HIS A 31 -6.22 7.13 -15.09
N GLY A 32 -5.03 7.68 -15.31
CA GLY A 32 -4.70 9.03 -14.85
C GLY A 32 -4.81 9.20 -13.35
N GLN A 33 -4.70 8.11 -12.60
CA GLN A 33 -4.84 8.11 -11.15
C GLN A 33 -3.57 8.56 -10.47
N GLU A 34 -3.72 9.15 -9.29
CA GLU A 34 -2.59 9.48 -8.44
C GLU A 34 -2.12 8.20 -7.75
N VAL A 35 -0.84 7.87 -7.90
CA VAL A 35 -0.27 6.62 -7.38
C VAL A 35 1.03 6.89 -6.65
N GLN A 36 1.18 6.28 -5.49
CA GLN A 36 2.39 6.39 -4.68
C GLN A 36 2.83 4.99 -4.24
N CYS A 37 4.13 4.73 -4.33
CA CYS A 37 4.73 3.48 -3.84
C CYS A 37 5.66 3.82 -2.68
N ILE A 38 5.47 3.16 -1.53
CA ILE A 38 6.26 3.42 -0.34
C ILE A 38 6.84 2.11 0.17
N LEU A 39 8.15 2.08 0.35
CA LEU A 39 8.84 0.95 0.97
C LEU A 39 8.86 1.17 2.48
N THR A 40 8.45 0.17 3.25
CA THR A 40 8.48 0.27 4.71
C THR A 40 9.91 0.08 5.21
N LYS A 41 10.22 0.70 6.35
CA LYS A 41 11.58 0.67 6.92
C LYS A 41 11.72 -0.30 8.07
N ASN A 42 10.64 -0.48 8.85
CA ASN A 42 10.69 -1.33 10.02
C ASN A 42 9.29 -1.76 10.43
N GLN A 43 9.20 -2.59 11.45
CA GLN A 43 7.93 -3.04 12.00
C GLN A 43 7.14 -1.85 12.53
N GLY A 44 5.86 -1.79 12.22
CA GLY A 44 4.98 -0.70 12.64
C GLY A 44 4.94 0.47 11.66
N HIS A 45 5.90 0.58 10.76
CA HIS A 45 5.97 1.70 9.82
C HIS A 45 4.76 1.77 8.89
N ALA A 46 4.29 0.60 8.41
CA ALA A 46 3.12 0.55 7.52
C ALA A 46 1.87 1.08 8.22
N THR A 47 1.69 0.77 9.51
CA THR A 47 0.55 1.27 10.29
C THR A 47 0.60 2.79 10.40
N GLU A 48 1.76 3.35 10.72
CA GLU A 48 1.93 4.80 10.83
C GLU A 48 1.65 5.51 9.51
N LEU A 49 2.20 4.98 8.42
CA LEU A 49 2.00 5.55 7.08
C LEU A 49 0.53 5.56 6.70
N ALA A 50 -0.14 4.43 6.85
CA ALA A 50 -1.55 4.32 6.50
C ALA A 50 -2.40 5.28 7.33
N ARG A 51 -2.15 5.35 8.63
CA ARG A 51 -2.90 6.23 9.52
C ARG A 51 -2.72 7.71 9.15
N LYS A 52 -1.48 8.12 8.92
CA LYS A 52 -1.19 9.50 8.57
C LYS A 52 -1.86 9.91 7.26
N LEU A 53 -1.83 9.02 6.27
CA LEU A 53 -2.46 9.30 4.99
C LEU A 53 -3.98 9.37 5.12
N CYS A 54 -4.59 8.49 5.93
CA CYS A 54 -6.03 8.56 6.19
C CYS A 54 -6.44 9.89 6.82
N GLN A 55 -5.58 10.44 7.65
CA GLN A 55 -5.86 11.70 8.35
C GLN A 55 -5.85 12.92 7.43
N THR A 56 -5.37 12.78 6.21
CA THR A 56 -5.42 13.88 5.23
C THR A 56 -6.83 14.14 4.73
N GLY A 57 -7.73 13.17 4.87
CA GLY A 57 -9.10 13.29 4.37
C GLY A 57 -9.27 12.88 2.92
N ASP A 58 -8.20 12.57 2.22
CA ASP A 58 -8.27 12.12 0.82
C ASP A 58 -8.93 10.74 0.72
N ASP A 59 -9.57 10.48 -0.41
CA ASP A 59 -10.05 9.13 -0.70
C ASP A 59 -8.87 8.27 -1.12
N LEU A 60 -8.65 7.18 -0.40
CA LEU A 60 -7.46 6.36 -0.53
C LEU A 60 -7.79 4.89 -0.75
N ARG A 61 -6.99 4.24 -1.58
CA ARG A 61 -6.96 2.79 -1.66
C ARG A 61 -5.54 2.33 -1.39
N PHE A 62 -5.38 1.55 -0.33
CA PHE A 62 -4.09 0.98 0.04
C PHE A 62 -3.94 -0.42 -0.54
N TYR A 63 -2.76 -0.70 -1.05
CA TYR A 63 -2.39 -2.03 -1.54
C TYR A 63 -1.30 -2.54 -0.61
N ALA A 64 -1.64 -3.53 0.22
CA ALA A 64 -0.68 -4.13 1.15
C ALA A 64 0.11 -5.19 0.40
N CYS A 65 1.37 -4.89 0.14
CA CYS A 65 2.25 -5.74 -0.67
C CYS A 65 3.27 -6.41 0.24
N GLY A 66 2.94 -7.59 0.70
CA GLY A 66 3.78 -8.33 1.64
C GLY A 66 3.07 -9.56 2.14
N GLY A 67 3.57 -10.11 3.25
CA GLY A 67 2.94 -11.23 3.94
C GLY A 67 1.90 -10.76 4.95
N ASP A 68 1.49 -11.70 5.82
CA ASP A 68 0.45 -11.43 6.82
C ASP A 68 0.76 -10.25 7.72
N GLY A 69 2.03 -10.07 8.05
CA GLY A 69 2.45 -8.94 8.91
C GLY A 69 2.18 -7.59 8.27
N THR A 70 2.49 -7.47 6.98
CA THR A 70 2.24 -6.22 6.25
C THR A 70 0.74 -5.96 6.12
N VAL A 71 -0.03 -7.00 5.82
CA VAL A 71 -1.49 -6.89 5.72
C VAL A 71 -2.08 -6.42 7.05
N ASN A 72 -1.67 -7.02 8.16
CA ASN A 72 -2.12 -6.62 9.49
C ASN A 72 -1.77 -5.18 9.81
N GLU A 73 -0.56 -4.75 9.49
CA GLU A 73 -0.13 -3.39 9.78
C GLU A 73 -0.93 -2.36 9.00
N VAL A 74 -1.17 -2.60 7.72
CA VAL A 74 -1.99 -1.68 6.91
C VAL A 74 -3.42 -1.66 7.43
N ALA A 75 -3.99 -2.82 7.73
CA ALA A 75 -5.34 -2.91 8.27
C ALA A 75 -5.49 -2.10 9.56
N ASN A 76 -4.51 -2.22 10.46
CA ASN A 76 -4.52 -1.46 11.71
C ASN A 76 -4.44 0.06 11.48
N GLY A 77 -3.78 0.46 10.43
CA GLY A 77 -3.65 1.88 10.10
C GLY A 77 -4.92 2.48 9.50
N VAL A 78 -5.71 1.68 8.76
CA VAL A 78 -6.92 2.18 8.09
C VAL A 78 -8.19 2.01 8.92
N ILE A 79 -8.13 1.24 9.99
CA ILE A 79 -9.32 0.96 10.79
C ILE A 79 -9.92 2.25 11.35
N GLY A 80 -11.24 2.39 11.22
CA GLY A 80 -11.94 3.58 11.71
C GLY A 80 -11.98 4.74 10.73
N TYR A 81 -11.38 4.61 9.55
CA TYR A 81 -11.39 5.66 8.54
C TYR A 81 -12.27 5.26 7.36
N ASP A 82 -13.33 6.03 7.12
CA ASP A 82 -14.27 5.78 6.03
C ASP A 82 -13.72 6.17 4.66
N ASN A 83 -12.67 6.96 4.63
CA ASN A 83 -12.07 7.45 3.39
C ASN A 83 -10.99 6.52 2.84
N ALA A 84 -10.83 5.34 3.44
CA ALA A 84 -9.79 4.40 3.03
C ALA A 84 -10.35 3.02 2.75
N ALA A 85 -9.88 2.40 1.68
CA ALA A 85 -10.12 1.00 1.36
C ALA A 85 -8.78 0.28 1.26
N MET A 86 -8.79 -1.04 1.37
CA MET A 86 -7.57 -1.83 1.37
C MET A 86 -7.71 -3.03 0.44
N THR A 87 -6.65 -3.29 -0.30
CA THR A 87 -6.53 -4.46 -1.18
C THR A 87 -5.21 -5.16 -0.82
N VAL A 88 -5.21 -6.48 -0.87
CA VAL A 88 -4.02 -7.26 -0.59
C VAL A 88 -3.38 -7.71 -1.91
N ILE A 89 -2.07 -7.50 -2.04
CA ILE A 89 -1.30 -8.03 -3.15
C ILE A 89 -0.34 -9.05 -2.57
N PRO A 90 -0.61 -10.34 -2.77
CA PRO A 90 0.27 -11.38 -2.23
C PRO A 90 1.63 -11.36 -2.94
N VAL A 91 2.69 -11.48 -2.15
CA VAL A 91 4.06 -11.63 -2.63
C VAL A 91 4.59 -12.92 -2.04
N GLY A 92 5.14 -13.76 -2.86
CA GLY A 92 5.52 -15.02 -2.30
C GLY A 92 6.49 -15.80 -3.07
#